data_edfd4faf9d650490af1952c823d9e93f
#
_entry.id   edfd4faf9d650490af1952c823d9e93f
#
_cell.length_a   1.000
_cell.length_b   1.000
_cell.length_c   1.000
_cell.angle_alpha   90.00
_cell.angle_beta   90.00
_cell.angle_gamma   90.00
#
_symmetry.space_group_name_H-M   'P 1'
#
loop_
_entity.id
_entity.type
_entity.pdbx_description
1 polymer ?
#
loop_
_entity_poly.entity_id
_entity_poly.type
_entity_poly.pdbx_seq_one_letter_code
_entity_poly.pdbx_strand_id
1 'polypeptide(L)'
;MNRRLWHGKLKRLDLSALGKESICMHGKTAGCVLMLACCVPVWVQAAPDAGEVKAKIARKIWQNECAGTIRGLVSWNRGEAFPSLGIGHFIWFPAGVTERFEESFPAFIQFCRRKGIRVPEWFSGAAPWQTRKEFEAADVRGGLPERMRRWLSSPTALQMQADFIIARSVAALERIKGQSRRPEEMAARYYAVASVPNGMYALIDYVNFKGEGTNPAEHYRGIGWGLRQVLEEMRSVSPGQPAAVEFAEAAKRVLQRRVDNSPPGRGKR
;
A
#
# COMPACT_ATOMS: atom_id res chain seq x y z
N MET A 1 -5.97 -9.90 -17.71
CA MET A 1 -5.62 -8.67 -16.98
C MET A 1 -5.47 -7.54 -17.97
N ASN A 2 -6.40 -6.61 -17.95
CA ASN A 2 -6.45 -5.54 -18.94
C ASN A 2 -5.35 -4.51 -18.62
N ARG A 3 -4.20 -4.62 -19.29
CA ARG A 3 -2.98 -3.82 -19.08
C ARG A 3 -3.20 -2.30 -19.26
N ARG A 4 -4.30 -1.87 -19.88
CA ARG A 4 -4.61 -0.44 -20.12
C ARG A 4 -5.03 0.31 -18.84
N LEU A 5 -5.65 -0.35 -17.87
CA LEU A 5 -6.05 0.28 -16.59
C LEU A 5 -4.84 0.56 -15.68
N TRP A 6 -3.75 -0.19 -15.84
CA TRP A 6 -2.55 -0.06 -15.02
C TRP A 6 -1.59 1.05 -15.51
N HIS A 7 -1.62 1.41 -16.80
CA HIS A 7 -0.79 2.50 -17.33
C HIS A 7 -1.18 3.89 -16.81
N GLY A 8 -2.45 4.09 -16.45
CA GLY A 8 -2.92 5.32 -15.82
C GLY A 8 -2.42 5.51 -14.39
N LYS A 9 -2.11 4.41 -13.68
CA LYS A 9 -1.63 4.46 -12.29
C LYS A 9 -0.14 4.80 -12.18
N LEU A 10 0.69 4.39 -13.14
CA LEU A 10 2.12 4.76 -13.18
C LEU A 10 2.35 6.27 -13.31
N LYS A 11 1.42 6.99 -13.97
CA LYS A 11 1.48 8.46 -14.05
C LYS A 11 1.05 9.17 -12.75
N ARG A 12 0.49 8.46 -11.78
CA ARG A 12 0.00 9.01 -10.50
C ARG A 12 0.91 8.74 -9.29
N LEU A 13 2.06 8.10 -9.47
CA LEU A 13 3.14 8.28 -8.52
C LEU A 13 3.68 9.69 -8.74
N ASP A 14 2.86 10.69 -8.40
CA ASP A 14 3.30 12.07 -8.31
C ASP A 14 4.17 12.22 -7.06
N LEU A 15 5.43 11.85 -7.25
CA LEU A 15 6.48 11.96 -6.26
C LEU A 15 6.83 13.44 -5.96
N SER A 16 6.29 14.39 -6.73
CA SER A 16 6.48 15.83 -6.50
C SER A 16 5.77 16.32 -5.24
N ALA A 17 4.74 15.60 -4.78
CA ALA A 17 4.08 15.89 -3.50
C ALA A 17 4.90 15.52 -2.26
N LEU A 18 5.97 14.73 -2.42
CA LEU A 18 6.86 14.34 -1.32
C LEU A 18 7.88 15.43 -0.94
N GLY A 19 8.00 16.49 -1.73
CA GLY A 19 9.05 17.50 -1.59
C GLY A 19 8.62 18.92 -1.26
N LYS A 20 7.36 19.22 -0.96
CA LYS A 20 6.89 20.59 -0.73
C LYS A 20 6.41 20.88 0.68
N GLU A 21 7.18 20.54 1.68
CA GLU A 21 7.15 21.29 2.95
C GLU A 21 8.54 21.90 3.17
N SER A 22 8.79 23.02 2.47
CA SER A 22 9.96 23.86 2.68
C SER A 22 9.79 24.61 3.99
N ILE A 23 10.62 24.26 4.96
CA ILE A 23 10.87 25.11 6.13
C ILE A 23 11.68 26.31 5.64
N CYS A 24 11.04 27.47 5.59
CA CYS A 24 11.68 28.75 5.31
C CYS A 24 12.53 29.18 6.51
N MET A 25 13.82 28.88 6.47
CA MET A 25 14.81 29.45 7.39
C MET A 25 15.45 30.68 6.72
N HIS A 26 14.95 31.86 7.05
CA HIS A 26 15.67 33.10 6.77
C HIS A 26 16.65 33.39 7.90
N GLY A 27 17.92 33.26 7.58
CA GLY A 27 18.98 33.81 8.42
C GLY A 27 19.37 35.22 7.99
N LYS A 28 19.60 36.10 8.95
CA LYS A 28 20.66 37.17 8.98
C LYS A 28 20.52 37.94 10.29
N THR A 29 21.53 38.05 11.04
CA THR A 29 22.60 39.01 11.27
C THR A 29 22.87 39.15 12.76
N ALA A 30 24.14 39.35 13.08
CA ALA A 30 24.78 39.48 14.37
C ALA A 30 24.31 40.68 15.20
N GLY A 31 24.42 40.56 16.54
CA GLY A 31 24.40 41.72 17.41
C GLY A 31 24.06 41.41 18.86
N CYS A 32 25.10 41.37 19.69
CA CYS A 32 25.17 41.76 21.12
C CYS A 32 24.25 41.13 22.19
N VAL A 33 24.92 40.52 23.09
CA VAL A 33 24.66 40.10 24.47
C VAL A 33 23.63 40.93 25.22
N LEU A 34 22.56 40.24 25.74
CA LEU A 34 21.99 40.45 27.05
C LEU A 34 21.27 39.16 27.46
N MET A 35 21.72 38.55 28.58
CA MET A 35 21.05 37.44 29.19
C MET A 35 19.70 37.85 29.77
N LEU A 36 18.64 37.53 29.08
CA LEU A 36 17.29 37.45 29.65
C LEU A 36 16.85 36.00 29.43
N ALA A 37 16.70 35.27 30.53
CA ALA A 37 16.13 33.93 30.54
C ALA A 37 14.66 34.02 30.10
N CYS A 38 14.41 34.03 28.79
CA CYS A 38 13.11 33.80 28.23
C CYS A 38 12.88 32.29 28.19
N CYS A 39 12.04 31.80 29.09
CA CYS A 39 11.36 30.51 28.95
C CYS A 39 10.56 30.53 27.66
N VAL A 40 11.17 30.16 26.55
CA VAL A 40 10.46 29.85 25.31
C VAL A 40 9.76 28.53 25.56
N PRO A 41 8.42 28.46 25.52
CA PRO A 41 7.77 27.17 25.59
C PRO A 41 8.20 26.38 24.35
N VAL A 42 9.03 25.37 24.56
CA VAL A 42 9.29 24.34 23.56
C VAL A 42 7.95 23.63 23.34
N TRP A 43 7.26 24.00 22.26
CA TRP A 43 6.12 23.22 21.78
C TRP A 43 6.66 21.87 21.38
N VAL A 44 6.68 20.92 22.31
CA VAL A 44 6.87 19.51 22.02
C VAL A 44 5.65 19.12 21.19
N GLN A 45 5.81 19.10 19.88
CA GLN A 45 4.82 18.48 19.02
C GLN A 45 4.71 17.02 19.46
N ALA A 46 3.61 16.69 20.11
CA ALA A 46 3.33 15.32 20.47
C ALA A 46 3.42 14.46 19.21
N ALA A 47 4.14 13.34 19.30
CA ALA A 47 4.19 12.38 18.21
C ALA A 47 2.75 12.03 17.81
N PRO A 48 2.44 11.98 16.52
CA PRO A 48 1.06 11.71 16.07
C PRO A 48 0.59 10.38 16.67
N ASP A 49 -0.64 10.35 17.16
CA ASP A 49 -1.26 9.15 17.69
C ASP A 49 -1.22 8.03 16.64
N ALA A 50 -0.87 6.82 17.06
CA ALA A 50 -0.78 5.66 16.18
C ALA A 50 -2.10 5.41 15.42
N GLY A 51 -3.24 5.74 16.01
CA GLY A 51 -4.55 5.71 15.36
C GLY A 51 -4.67 6.73 14.22
N GLU A 52 -4.17 7.94 14.42
CA GLU A 52 -4.17 8.99 13.39
C GLU A 52 -3.27 8.62 12.20
N VAL A 53 -2.10 8.05 12.46
CA VAL A 53 -1.18 7.55 11.41
C VAL A 53 -1.86 6.47 10.57
N LYS A 54 -2.50 5.49 11.21
CA LYS A 54 -3.25 4.43 10.53
C LYS A 54 -4.41 4.98 9.71
N ALA A 55 -5.16 5.94 10.24
CA ALA A 55 -6.26 6.59 9.53
C ALA A 55 -5.77 7.37 8.29
N LYS A 56 -4.60 8.00 8.35
CA LYS A 56 -3.96 8.66 7.19
C LYS A 56 -3.57 7.64 6.13
N ILE A 57 -2.97 6.52 6.51
CA ILE A 57 -2.62 5.41 5.61
C ILE A 57 -3.88 4.86 4.95
N ALA A 58 -4.92 4.55 5.72
CA ALA A 58 -6.18 4.02 5.20
C ALA A 58 -6.83 4.97 4.17
N ARG A 59 -6.88 6.27 4.47
CA ARG A 59 -7.41 7.27 3.53
C ARG A 59 -6.62 7.32 2.23
N LYS A 60 -5.29 7.26 2.30
CA LYS A 60 -4.43 7.31 1.13
C LYS A 60 -4.61 6.07 0.25
N ILE A 61 -4.68 4.88 0.85
CA ILE A 61 -4.97 3.63 0.13
C ILE A 61 -6.34 3.74 -0.54
N TRP A 62 -7.37 4.16 0.20
CA TRP A 62 -8.72 4.32 -0.34
C TRP A 62 -8.77 5.27 -1.54
N GLN A 63 -8.11 6.43 -1.44
CA GLN A 63 -8.04 7.41 -2.53
C GLN A 63 -7.38 6.83 -3.79
N ASN A 64 -6.30 6.07 -3.63
CA ASN A 64 -5.54 5.57 -4.77
C ASN A 64 -6.14 4.29 -5.38
N GLU A 65 -6.68 3.39 -4.56
CA GLU A 65 -7.21 2.11 -5.01
C GLU A 65 -8.68 2.19 -5.44
N CYS A 66 -9.49 2.95 -4.70
CA CYS A 66 -10.94 3.06 -4.91
C CYS A 66 -11.38 4.45 -5.40
N ALA A 67 -10.45 5.31 -5.84
CA ALA A 67 -10.71 6.72 -6.18
C ALA A 67 -11.43 7.50 -5.06
N GLY A 68 -11.29 7.07 -3.79
CA GLY A 68 -11.97 7.64 -2.63
C GLY A 68 -13.49 7.43 -2.63
N THR A 69 -14.03 6.56 -3.48
CA THR A 69 -15.47 6.37 -3.63
C THR A 69 -15.97 5.15 -2.87
N ILE A 70 -17.16 5.23 -2.29
CA ILE A 70 -17.83 4.07 -1.66
C ILE A 70 -18.11 2.98 -2.69
N ARG A 71 -18.44 3.37 -3.93
CA ARG A 71 -18.70 2.42 -5.02
C ARG A 71 -17.48 1.55 -5.32
N GLY A 72 -16.27 2.10 -5.23
CA GLY A 72 -15.02 1.39 -5.45
C GLY A 72 -14.73 0.29 -4.41
N LEU A 73 -15.38 0.34 -3.22
CA LEU A 73 -15.17 -0.66 -2.17
C LEU A 73 -15.72 -2.06 -2.51
N VAL A 74 -16.57 -2.20 -3.51
CA VAL A 74 -17.00 -3.50 -4.05
C VAL A 74 -17.13 -3.32 -5.55
N SER A 75 -16.24 -3.93 -6.31
CA SER A 75 -16.13 -3.76 -7.74
C SER A 75 -15.75 -5.07 -8.43
N TRP A 76 -16.12 -5.19 -9.69
CA TRP A 76 -15.65 -6.28 -10.55
C TRP A 76 -15.09 -5.67 -11.84
N ASN A 77 -13.78 -5.70 -11.98
CA ASN A 77 -13.11 -5.10 -13.11
C ASN A 77 -13.35 -5.89 -14.40
N ARG A 78 -13.40 -5.18 -15.53
CA ARG A 78 -13.53 -5.82 -16.83
C ARG A 78 -12.32 -6.70 -17.13
N GLY A 79 -12.57 -7.98 -17.47
CA GLY A 79 -11.54 -8.95 -17.81
C GLY A 79 -10.91 -9.66 -16.60
N GLU A 80 -11.46 -9.46 -15.40
CA GLU A 80 -11.15 -10.28 -14.21
C GLU A 80 -12.23 -11.33 -14.01
N ALA A 81 -11.84 -12.49 -13.44
CA ALA A 81 -12.75 -13.59 -13.14
C ALA A 81 -13.31 -13.51 -11.70
N PHE A 82 -13.07 -12.40 -11.00
CA PHE A 82 -13.40 -12.23 -9.59
C PHE A 82 -13.71 -10.77 -9.24
N PRO A 83 -14.53 -10.51 -8.21
CA PRO A 83 -14.68 -9.19 -7.61
C PRO A 83 -13.51 -8.85 -6.68
N SER A 84 -13.32 -7.54 -6.45
CA SER A 84 -12.37 -6.98 -5.50
C SER A 84 -13.11 -6.15 -4.47
N LEU A 85 -12.77 -6.31 -3.18
CA LEU A 85 -13.48 -5.70 -2.06
C LEU A 85 -12.54 -4.91 -1.14
N GLY A 86 -13.09 -3.87 -0.53
CA GLY A 86 -12.38 -3.02 0.43
C GLY A 86 -11.37 -2.08 -0.20
N ILE A 87 -10.73 -1.27 0.69
CA ILE A 87 -9.74 -0.26 0.29
C ILE A 87 -8.47 -0.87 -0.32
N GLY A 88 -8.14 -2.12 -0.01
CA GLY A 88 -6.98 -2.84 -0.53
C GLY A 88 -7.30 -3.70 -1.76
N HIS A 89 -8.47 -3.57 -2.37
CA HIS A 89 -8.92 -4.42 -3.49
C HIS A 89 -8.69 -5.91 -3.22
N PHE A 90 -9.12 -6.38 -2.04
CA PHE A 90 -8.98 -7.77 -1.65
C PHE A 90 -9.74 -8.68 -2.61
N ILE A 91 -9.02 -9.62 -3.20
CA ILE A 91 -9.55 -10.58 -4.18
C ILE A 91 -10.45 -11.61 -3.48
N TRP A 92 -11.62 -11.86 -4.08
CA TRP A 92 -12.56 -12.87 -3.61
C TRP A 92 -13.02 -13.75 -4.76
N PHE A 93 -12.68 -15.03 -4.73
CA PHE A 93 -12.99 -15.93 -5.85
C PHE A 93 -14.40 -16.47 -5.77
N PRO A 94 -15.12 -16.51 -6.92
CA PRO A 94 -16.29 -17.35 -7.09
C PRO A 94 -15.96 -18.84 -6.88
N ALA A 95 -16.97 -19.66 -6.57
CA ALA A 95 -16.78 -21.08 -6.39
C ALA A 95 -16.18 -21.74 -7.66
N GLY A 96 -15.12 -22.54 -7.47
CA GLY A 96 -14.44 -23.24 -8.57
C GLY A 96 -13.51 -22.37 -9.41
N VAL A 97 -13.40 -21.08 -9.15
CA VAL A 97 -12.43 -20.20 -9.83
C VAL A 97 -11.08 -20.30 -9.16
N THR A 98 -10.04 -20.52 -9.97
CA THR A 98 -8.64 -20.51 -9.55
C THR A 98 -7.87 -19.58 -10.47
N GLU A 99 -7.10 -18.67 -9.89
CA GLU A 99 -6.28 -17.71 -10.63
C GLU A 99 -4.86 -17.68 -10.05
N ARG A 100 -3.92 -17.09 -10.79
CA ARG A 100 -2.52 -16.93 -10.34
C ARG A 100 -2.35 -15.95 -9.18
N PHE A 101 -3.39 -15.22 -8.82
CA PHE A 101 -3.38 -14.24 -7.73
C PHE A 101 -3.76 -14.92 -6.42
N GLU A 102 -3.22 -14.43 -5.32
CA GLU A 102 -3.62 -14.86 -3.98
C GLU A 102 -5.00 -14.29 -3.64
N GLU A 103 -5.90 -15.17 -3.24
CA GLU A 103 -7.20 -14.78 -2.71
C GLU A 103 -7.01 -14.16 -1.32
N SER A 104 -7.38 -12.89 -1.16
CA SER A 104 -7.05 -12.14 0.04
C SER A 104 -8.26 -11.70 0.88
N PHE A 105 -9.46 -11.69 0.30
CA PHE A 105 -10.65 -11.28 1.04
C PHE A 105 -11.04 -12.24 2.17
N PRO A 106 -11.05 -13.56 2.00
CA PRO A 106 -11.30 -14.50 3.10
C PRO A 106 -10.29 -14.34 4.25
N ALA A 107 -9.01 -14.09 3.93
CA ALA A 107 -7.99 -13.83 4.95
C ALA A 107 -8.27 -12.56 5.74
N PHE A 108 -8.75 -11.48 5.10
CA PHE A 108 -9.22 -10.28 5.76
C PHE A 108 -10.41 -10.56 6.69
N ILE A 109 -11.40 -11.31 6.23
CA ILE A 109 -12.57 -11.69 7.05
C ILE A 109 -12.16 -12.49 8.28
N GLN A 110 -11.24 -13.44 8.13
CA GLN A 110 -10.67 -14.17 9.26
C GLN A 110 -9.90 -13.26 10.22
N PHE A 111 -9.16 -12.28 9.70
CA PHE A 111 -8.47 -11.29 10.51
C PHE A 111 -9.46 -10.49 11.37
N CYS A 112 -10.56 -10.02 10.79
CA CYS A 112 -11.64 -9.33 11.53
C CYS A 112 -12.21 -10.20 12.65
N ARG A 113 -12.51 -11.47 12.36
CA ARG A 113 -13.05 -12.42 13.35
C ARG A 113 -12.07 -12.65 14.51
N ARG A 114 -10.77 -12.83 14.23
CA ARG A 114 -9.73 -12.95 15.27
C ARG A 114 -9.61 -11.71 16.16
N LYS A 115 -9.96 -10.53 15.63
CA LYS A 115 -10.02 -9.27 16.38
C LYS A 115 -11.35 -9.05 17.11
N GLY A 116 -12.24 -10.05 17.15
CA GLY A 116 -13.55 -9.96 17.82
C GLY A 116 -14.59 -9.13 17.06
N ILE A 117 -14.33 -8.79 15.80
CA ILE A 117 -15.28 -8.00 15.01
C ILE A 117 -16.38 -8.90 14.47
N ARG A 118 -17.64 -8.50 14.69
CA ARG A 118 -18.81 -9.18 14.13
C ARG A 118 -18.84 -8.95 12.61
N VAL A 119 -18.63 -10.01 11.86
CA VAL A 119 -18.65 -10.00 10.40
C VAL A 119 -19.97 -10.59 9.91
N PRO A 120 -20.69 -9.91 8.99
CA PRO A 120 -21.91 -10.45 8.38
C PRO A 120 -21.66 -11.80 7.69
N GLU A 121 -22.66 -12.70 7.76
CA GLU A 121 -22.56 -14.07 7.23
C GLU A 121 -22.40 -14.12 5.71
N TRP A 122 -22.94 -13.13 4.99
CA TRP A 122 -22.77 -13.05 3.53
C TRP A 122 -21.32 -12.87 3.04
N PHE A 123 -20.37 -12.65 3.95
CA PHE A 123 -18.94 -12.67 3.66
C PHE A 123 -18.27 -14.03 3.90
N SER A 124 -19.06 -15.09 4.04
CA SER A 124 -18.56 -16.46 4.22
C SER A 124 -18.54 -17.21 2.89
N GLY A 125 -17.57 -18.13 2.75
CA GLY A 125 -17.44 -18.96 1.55
C GLY A 125 -16.87 -18.22 0.36
N ALA A 126 -17.23 -18.68 -0.83
CA ALA A 126 -16.86 -18.08 -2.11
C ALA A 126 -17.68 -16.81 -2.39
N ALA A 127 -17.21 -16.01 -3.35
CA ALA A 127 -17.96 -14.84 -3.82
C ALA A 127 -19.35 -15.28 -4.34
N PRO A 128 -20.43 -14.53 -4.00
CA PRO A 128 -21.80 -14.99 -4.26
C PRO A 128 -22.23 -14.85 -5.74
N TRP A 129 -21.37 -14.35 -6.60
CA TRP A 129 -21.60 -14.18 -8.03
C TRP A 129 -20.58 -15.01 -8.80
N GLN A 130 -21.04 -15.76 -9.82
CA GLN A 130 -20.15 -16.55 -10.68
C GLN A 130 -19.57 -15.69 -11.83
N THR A 131 -20.28 -14.65 -12.22
CA THR A 131 -19.89 -13.80 -13.35
C THR A 131 -20.03 -12.32 -13.01
N ARG A 132 -19.28 -11.49 -13.74
CA ARG A 132 -19.43 -10.05 -13.65
C ARG A 132 -20.86 -9.58 -14.01
N LYS A 133 -21.53 -10.26 -14.94
CA LYS A 133 -22.92 -9.94 -15.31
C LYS A 133 -23.88 -10.15 -14.13
N GLU A 134 -23.72 -11.24 -13.40
CA GLU A 134 -24.51 -11.50 -12.17
C GLU A 134 -24.24 -10.44 -11.09
N PHE A 135 -22.97 -10.07 -10.90
CA PHE A 135 -22.58 -9.00 -9.99
C PHE A 135 -23.24 -7.67 -10.39
N GLU A 136 -23.18 -7.29 -11.68
CA GLU A 136 -23.78 -6.05 -12.18
C GLU A 136 -25.32 -6.06 -12.03
N ALA A 137 -25.95 -7.20 -12.23
CA ALA A 137 -27.40 -7.36 -12.02
C ALA A 137 -27.79 -7.24 -10.52
N ALA A 138 -26.91 -7.69 -9.61
CA ALA A 138 -27.12 -7.57 -8.18
C ALA A 138 -26.75 -6.18 -7.62
N ASP A 139 -25.99 -5.36 -8.36
CA ASP A 139 -25.53 -4.02 -7.96
C ASP A 139 -26.60 -2.95 -8.14
N VAL A 140 -27.72 -3.18 -7.49
CA VAL A 140 -28.89 -2.30 -7.46
C VAL A 140 -29.12 -1.75 -6.06
N ARG A 141 -29.99 -0.74 -5.91
CA ARG A 141 -30.34 -0.15 -4.62
C ARG A 141 -30.88 -1.24 -3.66
N GLY A 142 -30.28 -1.33 -2.46
CA GLY A 142 -30.60 -2.34 -1.47
C GLY A 142 -30.01 -3.73 -1.75
N GLY A 143 -29.36 -3.92 -2.88
CA GLY A 143 -28.70 -5.17 -3.27
C GLY A 143 -27.51 -5.54 -2.39
N LEU A 144 -27.01 -6.77 -2.57
CA LEU A 144 -25.93 -7.29 -1.75
C LEU A 144 -24.63 -6.46 -1.90
N PRO A 145 -24.19 -6.03 -3.10
CA PRO A 145 -23.03 -5.16 -3.24
C PRO A 145 -23.15 -3.85 -2.45
N GLU A 146 -24.31 -3.22 -2.43
CA GLU A 146 -24.53 -1.98 -1.67
C GLU A 146 -24.44 -2.23 -0.15
N ARG A 147 -25.01 -3.33 0.35
CA ARG A 147 -24.91 -3.71 1.76
C ARG A 147 -23.46 -4.00 2.17
N MET A 148 -22.69 -4.65 1.30
CA MET A 148 -21.26 -4.89 1.50
C MET A 148 -20.47 -3.59 1.54
N ARG A 149 -20.72 -2.65 0.63
CA ARG A 149 -20.10 -1.32 0.63
C ARG A 149 -20.37 -0.57 1.94
N ARG A 150 -21.59 -0.62 2.42
CA ARG A 150 -21.99 0.02 3.69
C ARG A 150 -21.21 -0.55 4.87
N TRP A 151 -21.06 -1.86 4.94
CA TRP A 151 -20.26 -2.48 6.00
C TRP A 151 -18.77 -2.12 5.85
N LEU A 152 -18.20 -2.27 4.67
CA LEU A 152 -16.79 -1.98 4.39
C LEU A 152 -16.41 -0.50 4.58
N SER A 153 -17.37 0.42 4.41
CA SER A 153 -17.16 1.86 4.67
C SER A 153 -17.36 2.27 6.11
N SER A 154 -17.80 1.37 7.00
CA SER A 154 -17.94 1.70 8.41
C SER A 154 -16.57 2.01 9.05
N PRO A 155 -16.49 2.92 10.04
CA PRO A 155 -15.23 3.29 10.69
C PRO A 155 -14.44 2.07 11.19
N THR A 156 -15.14 1.12 11.85
CA THR A 156 -14.52 -0.12 12.34
C THR A 156 -13.95 -0.97 11.21
N ALA A 157 -14.69 -1.18 10.12
CA ALA A 157 -14.20 -1.98 9.00
C ALA A 157 -13.07 -1.30 8.25
N LEU A 158 -13.08 0.03 8.10
CA LEU A 158 -11.97 0.79 7.52
C LEU A 158 -10.70 0.65 8.35
N GLN A 159 -10.81 0.73 9.68
CA GLN A 159 -9.69 0.51 10.58
C GLN A 159 -9.14 -0.92 10.44
N MET A 160 -10.00 -1.93 10.41
CA MET A 160 -9.59 -3.33 10.23
C MET A 160 -8.91 -3.57 8.88
N GLN A 161 -9.37 -2.95 7.82
CA GLN A 161 -8.73 -3.03 6.50
C GLN A 161 -7.33 -2.43 6.54
N ALA A 162 -7.15 -1.26 7.16
CA ALA A 162 -5.83 -0.65 7.34
C ALA A 162 -4.89 -1.55 8.15
N ASP A 163 -5.36 -2.06 9.30
CA ASP A 163 -4.58 -2.95 10.16
C ASP A 163 -4.18 -4.24 9.44
N PHE A 164 -5.08 -4.82 8.64
CA PHE A 164 -4.79 -6.01 7.85
C PHE A 164 -3.73 -5.75 6.78
N ILE A 165 -3.82 -4.63 6.06
CA ILE A 165 -2.86 -4.25 5.02
C ILE A 165 -1.47 -4.02 5.64
N ILE A 166 -1.40 -3.32 6.77
CA ILE A 166 -0.15 -3.11 7.50
C ILE A 166 0.44 -4.45 7.98
N ALA A 167 -0.38 -5.33 8.54
CA ALA A 167 0.06 -6.65 8.99
C ALA A 167 0.62 -7.49 7.83
N ARG A 168 -0.01 -7.46 6.65
CA ARG A 168 0.51 -8.12 5.44
C ARG A 168 1.86 -7.54 4.99
N SER A 169 2.02 -6.23 5.06
CA SER A 169 3.28 -5.56 4.71
C SER A 169 4.42 -5.97 5.66
N VAL A 170 4.14 -6.08 6.96
CA VAL A 170 5.11 -6.58 7.94
C VAL A 170 5.43 -8.06 7.69
N ALA A 171 4.44 -8.88 7.37
CA ALA A 171 4.68 -10.30 7.02
C ALA A 171 5.52 -10.45 5.74
N ALA A 172 5.34 -9.55 4.77
CA ALA A 172 6.20 -9.49 3.59
C ALA A 172 7.66 -9.20 3.96
N LEU A 173 7.91 -8.31 4.93
CA LEU A 173 9.26 -8.03 5.41
C LEU A 173 9.93 -9.29 5.98
N GLU A 174 9.21 -10.11 6.76
CA GLU A 174 9.80 -11.35 7.32
C GLU A 174 10.18 -12.34 6.21
N ARG A 175 9.38 -12.47 5.14
CA ARG A 175 9.75 -13.28 3.97
C ARG A 175 10.97 -12.73 3.23
N ILE A 176 11.08 -11.40 3.10
CA ILE A 176 12.23 -10.73 2.50
C ILE A 176 13.50 -10.97 3.34
N LYS A 177 13.41 -10.82 4.66
CA LYS A 177 14.52 -11.10 5.59
C LYS A 177 15.03 -12.54 5.46
N GLY A 178 14.11 -13.51 5.39
CA GLY A 178 14.45 -14.92 5.21
C GLY A 178 15.22 -15.26 3.94
N GLN A 179 15.16 -14.39 2.92
CA GLN A 179 15.87 -14.56 1.65
C GLN A 179 17.04 -13.58 1.45
N SER A 180 17.27 -12.69 2.41
CA SER A 180 18.34 -11.69 2.32
C SER A 180 19.61 -12.18 3.00
N ARG A 181 20.77 -11.83 2.43
CA ARG A 181 22.07 -12.01 3.09
C ARG A 181 22.30 -10.98 4.20
N ARG A 182 21.47 -9.93 4.28
CA ARG A 182 21.57 -8.83 5.25
C ARG A 182 20.21 -8.52 5.86
N PRO A 183 19.60 -9.47 6.60
CA PRO A 183 18.22 -9.36 7.08
C PRO A 183 17.99 -8.14 7.98
N GLU A 184 18.94 -7.81 8.85
CA GLU A 184 18.82 -6.66 9.77
C GLU A 184 18.88 -5.32 9.01
N GLU A 185 19.69 -5.24 7.97
CA GLU A 185 19.75 -4.05 7.11
C GLU A 185 18.42 -3.86 6.36
N MET A 186 17.81 -4.96 5.88
CA MET A 186 16.49 -4.91 5.25
C MET A 186 15.43 -4.40 6.21
N ALA A 187 15.42 -4.90 7.45
CA ALA A 187 14.51 -4.44 8.49
C ALA A 187 14.73 -2.96 8.83
N ALA A 188 15.98 -2.54 9.04
CA ALA A 188 16.31 -1.15 9.35
C ALA A 188 15.83 -0.19 8.24
N ARG A 189 16.07 -0.52 6.97
CA ARG A 189 15.63 0.28 5.82
C ARG A 189 14.11 0.32 5.71
N TYR A 190 13.44 -0.83 5.86
CA TYR A 190 11.98 -0.90 5.86
C TYR A 190 11.39 0.01 6.95
N TYR A 191 11.83 -0.11 8.20
CA TYR A 191 11.29 0.70 9.29
C TYR A 191 11.66 2.18 9.18
N ALA A 192 12.83 2.51 8.63
CA ALA A 192 13.19 3.89 8.33
C ALA A 192 12.20 4.54 7.35
N VAL A 193 11.79 3.83 6.31
CA VAL A 193 10.75 4.27 5.37
C VAL A 193 9.38 4.30 6.04
N ALA A 194 9.02 3.23 6.77
CA ALA A 194 7.71 3.08 7.40
C ALA A 194 7.42 4.09 8.53
N SER A 195 8.44 4.79 9.03
CA SER A 195 8.33 5.74 10.15
C SER A 195 7.50 6.99 9.82
N VAL A 196 7.13 7.19 8.55
CA VAL A 196 6.19 8.24 8.11
C VAL A 196 5.01 7.64 7.32
N PRO A 197 3.79 8.22 7.42
CA PRO A 197 2.61 7.65 6.77
C PRO A 197 2.76 7.45 5.25
N ASN A 198 3.39 8.40 4.56
CA ASN A 198 3.64 8.30 3.12
C ASN A 198 4.63 7.18 2.79
N GLY A 199 5.64 6.96 3.64
CA GLY A 199 6.60 5.87 3.48
C GLY A 199 5.96 4.50 3.67
N MET A 200 5.17 4.31 4.73
CA MET A 200 4.42 3.07 4.94
C MET A 200 3.49 2.79 3.76
N TYR A 201 2.77 3.81 3.27
CA TYR A 201 1.94 3.67 2.09
C TYR A 201 2.76 3.23 0.86
N ALA A 202 3.93 3.85 0.61
CA ALA A 202 4.78 3.51 -0.52
C ALA A 202 5.28 2.05 -0.47
N LEU A 203 5.63 1.54 0.70
CA LEU A 203 5.99 0.13 0.90
C LEU A 203 4.84 -0.82 0.54
N ILE A 204 3.64 -0.52 1.03
CA ILE A 204 2.42 -1.31 0.77
C ILE A 204 2.10 -1.30 -0.73
N ASP A 205 2.04 -0.11 -1.33
CA ASP A 205 1.72 0.06 -2.74
C ASP A 205 2.73 -0.65 -3.64
N TYR A 206 4.02 -0.57 -3.28
CA TYR A 206 5.08 -1.23 -4.04
C TYR A 206 4.95 -2.75 -4.02
N VAL A 207 4.68 -3.36 -2.87
CA VAL A 207 4.44 -4.82 -2.78
C VAL A 207 3.22 -5.22 -3.61
N ASN A 208 2.12 -4.50 -3.47
CA ASN A 208 0.90 -4.78 -4.23
C ASN A 208 1.11 -4.65 -5.75
N PHE A 209 1.99 -3.74 -6.16
CA PHE A 209 2.21 -3.41 -7.58
C PHE A 209 3.33 -4.22 -8.23
N LYS A 210 4.41 -4.53 -7.49
CA LYS A 210 5.65 -5.13 -8.00
C LYS A 210 6.04 -6.44 -7.31
N GLY A 211 5.31 -6.80 -6.26
CA GLY A 211 5.61 -8.00 -5.48
C GLY A 211 6.71 -7.78 -4.44
N GLU A 212 6.99 -8.85 -3.71
CA GLU A 212 7.99 -8.85 -2.65
C GLU A 212 9.43 -8.97 -3.19
N GLY A 213 9.59 -9.47 -4.41
CA GLY A 213 10.90 -9.76 -5.01
C GLY A 213 11.54 -11.05 -4.49
N THR A 214 10.72 -11.93 -3.93
CA THR A 214 11.12 -13.24 -3.41
C THR A 214 10.86 -14.38 -4.41
N ASN A 215 10.00 -14.15 -5.40
CA ASN A 215 9.63 -15.13 -6.41
C ASN A 215 10.56 -15.02 -7.62
N PRO A 216 11.33 -16.09 -7.99
CA PRO A 216 12.18 -16.10 -9.17
C PRO A 216 11.45 -15.84 -10.51
N ALA A 217 10.14 -16.12 -10.59
CA ALA A 217 9.32 -15.80 -11.76
C ALA A 217 9.15 -14.28 -12.00
N GLU A 218 9.45 -13.45 -10.99
CA GLU A 218 9.45 -11.99 -11.06
C GLU A 218 10.83 -11.42 -11.40
N HIS A 219 11.68 -12.19 -12.10
CA HIS A 219 13.01 -11.79 -12.51
C HIS A 219 13.14 -11.72 -14.02
N TYR A 220 13.95 -10.78 -14.52
CA TYR A 220 14.48 -10.79 -15.88
C TYR A 220 16.00 -10.94 -15.82
N ARG A 221 16.56 -11.90 -16.54
CA ARG A 221 18.00 -12.21 -16.52
C ARG A 221 18.55 -12.42 -15.09
N GLY A 222 17.75 -13.07 -14.21
CA GLY A 222 18.13 -13.31 -12.83
C GLY A 222 18.02 -12.09 -11.88
N ILE A 223 17.60 -10.94 -12.38
CA ILE A 223 17.47 -9.69 -11.59
C ILE A 223 16.00 -9.41 -11.34
N GLY A 224 15.61 -9.40 -10.06
CA GLY A 224 14.26 -9.07 -9.61
C GLY A 224 14.00 -7.57 -9.52
N TRP A 225 12.73 -7.23 -9.29
CA TRP A 225 12.27 -5.84 -9.19
C TRP A 225 11.27 -5.60 -8.05
N GLY A 226 11.11 -6.55 -7.13
CA GLY A 226 10.19 -6.42 -6.01
C GLY A 226 10.75 -5.57 -4.86
N LEU A 227 10.01 -5.52 -3.75
CA LEU A 227 10.38 -4.72 -2.58
C LEU A 227 11.77 -5.04 -2.06
N ARG A 228 12.17 -6.33 -2.03
CA ARG A 228 13.51 -6.75 -1.61
C ARG A 228 14.60 -5.99 -2.36
N GLN A 229 14.53 -5.97 -3.70
CA GLN A 229 15.53 -5.33 -4.54
C GLN A 229 15.58 -3.81 -4.33
N VAL A 230 14.44 -3.19 -4.02
CA VAL A 230 14.43 -1.76 -3.70
C VAL A 230 15.09 -1.49 -2.36
N LEU A 231 14.79 -2.28 -1.33
CA LEU A 231 15.45 -2.14 -0.04
C LEU A 231 16.96 -2.40 -0.13
N GLU A 232 17.39 -3.38 -0.93
CA GLU A 232 18.80 -3.65 -1.20
C GLU A 232 19.51 -2.49 -1.93
N GLU A 233 18.80 -1.79 -2.82
CA GLU A 233 19.30 -0.66 -3.63
C GLU A 233 19.38 0.65 -2.85
N MET A 234 18.64 0.80 -1.77
CA MET A 234 18.61 2.05 -0.98
C MET A 234 19.99 2.41 -0.44
N ARG A 235 20.33 3.69 -0.53
CA ARG A 235 21.48 4.28 0.16
C ARG A 235 21.15 4.50 1.62
N SER A 236 22.19 4.62 2.45
CA SER A 236 22.01 4.97 3.86
C SER A 236 21.59 6.43 3.99
N VAL A 237 20.46 6.66 4.64
CA VAL A 237 19.90 7.99 4.92
C VAL A 237 19.18 7.98 6.27
N SER A 238 18.92 9.16 6.83
CA SER A 238 18.16 9.28 8.08
C SER A 238 16.74 8.72 7.92
N PRO A 239 16.17 8.13 8.99
CA PRO A 239 14.78 7.68 8.98
C PRO A 239 13.78 8.81 8.69
N GLY A 240 12.57 8.43 8.32
CA GLY A 240 11.49 9.38 8.06
C GLY A 240 11.41 9.82 6.61
N GLN A 241 11.14 11.09 6.39
CA GLN A 241 10.96 11.64 5.04
C GLN A 241 12.18 11.43 4.13
N PRO A 242 13.45 11.58 4.58
CA PRO A 242 14.62 11.27 3.76
C PRO A 242 14.63 9.81 3.28
N ALA A 243 14.30 8.87 4.15
CA ALA A 243 14.22 7.45 3.80
C ALA A 243 13.08 7.15 2.80
N ALA A 244 11.93 7.82 2.94
CA ALA A 244 10.83 7.68 1.99
C ALA A 244 11.20 8.24 0.59
N VAL A 245 11.94 9.33 0.52
CA VAL A 245 12.47 9.90 -0.73
C VAL A 245 13.49 8.94 -1.36
N GLU A 246 14.48 8.46 -0.57
CA GLU A 246 15.48 7.51 -1.08
C GLU A 246 14.83 6.19 -1.55
N PHE A 247 13.80 5.70 -0.86
CA PHE A 247 13.02 4.55 -1.31
C PHE A 247 12.43 4.77 -2.71
N ALA A 248 11.87 5.94 -2.96
CA ALA A 248 11.32 6.28 -4.27
C ALA A 248 12.41 6.34 -5.36
N GLU A 249 13.58 6.90 -5.05
CA GLU A 249 14.69 6.93 -5.99
C GLU A 249 15.29 5.53 -6.23
N ALA A 250 15.42 4.71 -5.20
CA ALA A 250 15.83 3.31 -5.33
C ALA A 250 14.83 2.50 -6.18
N ALA A 251 13.52 2.71 -5.97
CA ALA A 251 12.48 2.10 -6.78
C ALA A 251 12.60 2.47 -8.27
N LYS A 252 12.88 3.73 -8.59
CA LYS A 252 13.13 4.17 -9.97
C LYS A 252 14.32 3.44 -10.58
N ARG A 253 15.44 3.33 -9.87
CA ARG A 253 16.64 2.61 -10.35
C ARG A 253 16.35 1.13 -10.60
N VAL A 254 15.64 0.47 -9.68
CA VAL A 254 15.25 -0.94 -9.83
C VAL A 254 14.31 -1.14 -11.02
N LEU A 255 13.31 -0.26 -11.18
CA LEU A 255 12.36 -0.36 -12.30
C LEU A 255 13.01 -0.02 -13.64
N GLN A 256 13.99 0.88 -13.68
CA GLN A 256 14.77 1.13 -14.89
C GLN A 256 15.55 -0.14 -15.29
N ARG A 257 16.26 -0.78 -14.35
CA ARG A 257 16.94 -2.08 -14.62
C ARG A 257 15.98 -3.17 -15.09
N ARG A 258 14.74 -3.20 -14.55
CA ARG A 258 13.70 -4.12 -15.04
C ARG A 258 13.38 -3.87 -16.52
N VAL A 259 13.27 -2.62 -16.94
CA VAL A 259 13.03 -2.24 -18.34
C VAL A 259 14.20 -2.66 -19.21
N ASP A 260 15.42 -2.36 -18.80
CA ASP A 260 16.66 -2.66 -19.54
C ASP A 260 16.89 -4.17 -19.71
N ASN A 261 16.49 -4.98 -18.71
CA ASN A 261 16.60 -6.43 -18.75
C ASN A 261 15.39 -7.14 -19.37
N SER A 262 14.33 -6.40 -19.72
CA SER A 262 13.10 -7.02 -20.21
C SER A 262 13.29 -7.63 -21.61
N PRO A 263 12.60 -8.74 -21.91
CA PRO A 263 12.59 -9.30 -23.26
C PRO A 263 12.07 -8.29 -24.30
N PRO A 264 12.49 -8.40 -25.57
CA PRO A 264 12.00 -7.54 -26.65
C PRO A 264 10.46 -7.44 -26.65
N GLY A 265 9.93 -6.23 -26.78
CA GLY A 265 8.48 -5.98 -26.78
C GLY A 265 7.82 -5.91 -25.38
N ARG A 266 8.50 -6.25 -24.30
CA ARG A 266 7.97 -6.17 -22.92
C ARG A 266 8.47 -4.96 -22.11
N GLY A 267 9.57 -4.34 -22.50
CA GLY A 267 10.19 -3.22 -21.78
C GLY A 267 9.48 -1.87 -21.91
N LYS A 268 8.64 -1.72 -22.91
CA LYS A 268 7.87 -0.49 -23.17
C LYS A 268 6.46 -0.51 -22.53
N ARG A 269 6.23 -1.40 -21.59
CA ARG A 269 4.90 -1.58 -20.96
C ARG A 269 4.94 -1.42 -19.47
#